data_1d8db0420088354694912b490d33ffc8
#
_entry.id   1d8db0420088354694912b490d33ffc8
#
_cell.length_a   1.000
_cell.length_b   1.000
_cell.length_c   1.000
_cell.angle_alpha   90.00
_cell.angle_beta   90.00
_cell.angle_gamma   90.00
#
_symmetry.space_group_name_H-M   'P 1'
#
loop_
_entity.id
_entity.type
_entity.pdbx_description
1 polymer ?
#
loop_
_entity_poly.entity_id
_entity_poly.type
_entity_poly.pdbx_seq_one_letter_code
_entity_poly.pdbx_strand_id
1 'polypeptide(L)'
;MKVESPLETTIKRAKLYQDAGADGLFVTGVSDNATIKEIALSTTLPLNVVGTAKLSSIKSLSESGVKRISMAVFLYRATYNQIENILKEVITEQSLEPLF
;
A
#
# COMPACT_ATOMS: atom_id res chain seq x y z
N MET A 1 -5.25 27.00 -19.07
CA MET A 1 -4.96 26.83 -17.63
C MET A 1 -4.19 25.53 -17.42
N LYS A 2 -3.02 25.60 -16.79
CA LYS A 2 -2.22 24.42 -16.51
C LYS A 2 -2.74 23.71 -15.27
N VAL A 3 -3.09 22.44 -15.39
CA VAL A 3 -3.51 21.60 -14.27
C VAL A 3 -2.27 20.91 -13.70
N GLU A 4 -2.06 21.00 -12.38
CA GLU A 4 -0.97 20.28 -11.73
C GLU A 4 -1.14 18.76 -11.87
N SER A 5 -0.03 18.05 -12.08
CA SER A 5 -0.03 16.61 -12.03
C SER A 5 -0.29 16.12 -10.60
N PRO A 6 -0.80 14.89 -10.42
CA PRO A 6 -0.94 14.30 -9.09
C PRO A 6 0.37 14.26 -8.31
N LEU A 7 1.50 14.03 -8.98
CA LEU A 7 2.82 14.03 -8.35
C LEU A 7 3.21 15.41 -7.82
N GLU A 8 3.03 16.45 -8.62
CA GLU A 8 3.31 17.84 -8.20
C GLU A 8 2.47 18.23 -6.97
N THR A 9 1.18 17.91 -7.00
CA THR A 9 0.27 18.16 -5.88
C THR A 9 0.69 17.39 -4.63
N THR A 10 1.09 16.14 -4.78
CA THR A 10 1.55 15.29 -3.67
C THR A 10 2.81 15.88 -3.01
N ILE A 11 3.78 16.29 -3.82
CA ILE A 11 5.03 16.90 -3.32
C ILE A 11 4.76 18.21 -2.59
N LYS A 12 3.89 19.05 -3.12
CA LYS A 12 3.45 20.27 -2.44
C LYS A 12 2.83 20.00 -1.07
N ARG A 13 1.90 19.05 -1.02
CA ARG A 13 1.24 18.67 0.23
C ARG A 13 2.23 18.08 1.23
N ALA A 14 3.17 17.26 0.76
CA ALA A 14 4.21 16.71 1.62
C ALA A 14 5.01 17.80 2.33
N LYS A 15 5.39 18.84 1.62
CA LYS A 15 6.11 19.99 2.20
C LYS A 15 5.25 20.76 3.20
N LEU A 16 3.99 21.02 2.86
CA LEU A 16 3.06 21.70 3.76
C LEU A 16 2.85 20.92 5.06
N TYR A 17 2.69 19.61 4.97
CA TYR A 17 2.51 18.74 6.14
C TYR A 17 3.77 18.67 6.98
N GLN A 18 4.93 18.55 6.34
CA GLN A 18 6.21 18.58 7.03
C GLN A 18 6.40 19.90 7.78
N ASP A 19 6.16 21.03 7.15
CA ASP A 19 6.28 22.36 7.75
C ASP A 19 5.27 22.56 8.90
N ALA A 20 4.11 21.92 8.80
CA ALA A 20 3.09 21.95 9.85
C ALA A 20 3.38 21.02 11.04
N GLY A 21 4.46 20.22 10.98
CA GLY A 21 4.89 19.36 12.08
C GLY A 21 4.40 17.94 12.00
N ALA A 22 4.02 17.42 10.84
CA ALA A 22 3.65 16.02 10.67
C ALA A 22 4.81 15.10 11.02
N ASP A 23 4.49 13.90 11.58
CA ASP A 23 5.48 12.89 11.96
C ASP A 23 5.74 11.86 10.86
N GLY A 24 4.89 11.82 9.85
CA GLY A 24 5.00 10.91 8.72
C GLY A 24 4.09 11.33 7.58
N LEU A 25 4.30 10.72 6.42
CA LEU A 25 3.52 10.98 5.22
C LEU A 25 2.91 9.67 4.73
N PHE A 26 1.60 9.67 4.49
CA PHE A 26 0.91 8.53 3.91
C PHE A 26 0.35 8.90 2.54
N VAL A 27 0.86 8.25 1.50
CA VAL A 27 0.45 8.49 0.11
C VAL A 27 -0.29 7.26 -0.41
N THR A 28 -1.53 7.49 -0.83
CA THR A 28 -2.38 6.46 -1.45
C THR A 28 -2.48 6.68 -2.96
N GLY A 29 -2.82 5.63 -3.70
CA GLY A 29 -3.07 5.74 -5.14
C GLY A 29 -1.82 5.84 -6.01
N VAL A 30 -0.62 5.74 -5.44
CA VAL A 30 0.61 5.67 -6.22
C VAL A 30 0.81 4.23 -6.70
N SER A 31 1.26 4.05 -7.93
CA SER A 31 1.30 2.75 -8.59
C SER A 31 2.67 2.31 -9.13
N ASP A 32 3.71 3.13 -8.96
CA ASP A 32 5.05 2.78 -9.46
C ASP A 32 6.17 3.25 -8.52
N ASN A 33 7.28 2.53 -8.54
CA ASN A 33 8.43 2.79 -7.68
C ASN A 33 9.15 4.09 -8.02
N ALA A 34 9.18 4.50 -9.28
CA ALA A 34 9.82 5.76 -9.68
C ALA A 34 9.14 6.98 -9.06
N THR A 35 7.82 7.01 -9.12
CA THR A 35 7.00 8.08 -8.49
C THR A 35 7.17 8.07 -6.97
N ILE A 36 7.15 6.90 -6.35
CA ILE A 36 7.39 6.74 -4.90
C ILE A 36 8.75 7.30 -4.51
N LYS A 37 9.79 7.00 -5.29
CA LYS A 37 11.14 7.50 -5.04
C LYS A 37 11.21 9.02 -5.09
N GLU A 38 10.55 9.65 -6.07
CA GLU A 38 10.49 11.11 -6.15
C GLU A 38 9.78 11.73 -4.93
N ILE A 39 8.69 11.14 -4.50
CA ILE A 39 7.97 11.59 -3.30
C ILE A 39 8.86 11.43 -2.07
N ALA A 40 9.52 10.28 -1.90
CA ALA A 40 10.40 10.03 -0.77
C ALA A 40 11.56 11.01 -0.70
N LEU A 41 12.13 11.41 -1.85
CA LEU A 41 13.21 12.38 -1.92
C LEU A 41 12.77 13.82 -1.66
N SER A 42 11.47 14.09 -1.77
CA SER A 42 10.92 15.45 -1.58
C SER A 42 10.68 15.84 -0.12
N THR A 43 10.81 14.90 0.80
CA THR A 43 10.51 15.12 2.22
C THR A 43 11.47 14.33 3.10
N THR A 44 11.67 14.80 4.34
CA THR A 44 12.40 14.06 5.37
C THR A 44 11.48 13.18 6.21
N LEU A 45 10.16 13.28 6.01
CA LEU A 45 9.19 12.46 6.73
C LEU A 45 9.28 10.99 6.30
N PRO A 46 9.11 10.03 7.23
CA PRO A 46 8.97 8.63 6.85
C PRO A 46 7.73 8.44 5.98
N LEU A 47 7.93 7.80 4.82
CA LEU A 47 6.88 7.58 3.83
C LEU A 47 6.21 6.23 4.05
N ASN A 48 4.87 6.26 4.18
CA ASN A 48 4.00 5.10 4.19
C ASN A 48 3.23 5.02 2.87
N VAL A 49 3.17 3.84 2.28
CA VAL A 49 2.37 3.56 1.08
C VAL A 49 1.48 2.34 1.30
N VAL A 50 0.51 2.15 0.42
CA VAL A 50 -0.32 0.93 0.41
C VAL A 50 0.34 -0.09 -0.51
N GLY A 51 0.60 -1.29 0.01
CA GLY A 51 1.02 -2.43 -0.80
C GLY A 51 -0.14 -2.88 -1.69
N THR A 52 0.13 -3.04 -2.98
CA THR A 52 -0.84 -3.50 -3.97
C THR A 52 -0.20 -4.57 -4.84
N ALA A 53 -0.99 -5.17 -5.76
CA ALA A 53 -0.45 -6.15 -6.70
C ALA A 53 0.71 -5.58 -7.54
N LYS A 54 0.68 -4.28 -7.87
CA LYS A 54 1.75 -3.61 -8.61
C LYS A 54 2.94 -3.22 -7.73
N LEU A 55 2.71 -3.04 -6.44
CA LEU A 55 3.71 -2.61 -5.45
C LEU A 55 3.88 -3.69 -4.38
N SER A 56 4.06 -4.94 -4.81
CA SER A 56 4.10 -6.09 -3.91
C SER A 56 5.49 -6.46 -3.41
N SER A 57 6.54 -5.93 -4.00
CA SER A 57 7.91 -6.20 -3.57
C SER A 57 8.31 -5.27 -2.43
N ILE A 58 8.40 -5.82 -1.23
CA ILE A 58 8.88 -5.09 -0.04
C ILE A 58 10.29 -4.55 -0.27
N LYS A 59 11.15 -5.35 -0.90
CA LYS A 59 12.52 -4.94 -1.22
C LYS A 59 12.53 -3.71 -2.13
N SER A 60 11.77 -3.74 -3.22
CA SER A 60 11.70 -2.61 -4.16
C SER A 60 11.14 -1.34 -3.50
N LEU A 61 10.13 -1.50 -2.66
CA LEU A 61 9.56 -0.37 -1.91
C LEU A 61 10.58 0.22 -0.93
N SER A 62 11.31 -0.63 -0.22
CA SER A 62 12.38 -0.18 0.68
C SER A 62 13.49 0.57 -0.08
N GLU A 63 13.93 0.05 -1.22
CA GLU A 63 14.92 0.69 -2.08
C GLU A 63 14.44 2.03 -2.64
N SER A 64 13.13 2.19 -2.82
CA SER A 64 12.51 3.45 -3.26
C SER A 64 12.35 4.48 -2.15
N GLY A 65 12.71 4.14 -0.91
CA GLY A 65 12.65 5.06 0.23
C GLY A 65 11.43 4.91 1.14
N VAL A 66 10.60 3.90 0.93
CA VAL A 66 9.44 3.61 1.78
C VAL A 66 9.91 3.08 3.14
N LYS A 67 9.29 3.57 4.21
CA LYS A 67 9.59 3.16 5.59
C LYS A 67 8.46 2.36 6.23
N ARG A 68 7.23 2.48 5.72
CA ARG A 68 6.06 1.76 6.22
C ARG A 68 5.20 1.31 5.04
N ILE A 69 4.57 0.16 5.20
CA ILE A 69 3.64 -0.39 4.20
C ILE A 69 2.34 -0.73 4.91
N SER A 70 1.25 -0.18 4.39
CA SER A 70 -0.09 -0.53 4.84
C SER A 70 -0.70 -1.56 3.89
N MET A 71 -1.40 -2.53 4.43
CA MET A 71 -2.03 -3.59 3.64
C MET A 71 -3.52 -3.31 3.35
N ALA A 72 -4.05 -2.19 3.86
CA ALA A 72 -5.45 -1.80 3.71
C ALA A 72 -6.38 -2.97 4.12
N VAL A 73 -7.30 -3.35 3.24
CA VAL A 73 -8.21 -4.47 3.47
C VAL A 73 -7.70 -5.80 2.88
N PHE A 74 -6.50 -5.82 2.31
CA PHE A 74 -6.04 -6.96 1.52
C PHE A 74 -5.81 -8.22 2.36
N LEU A 75 -5.23 -8.10 3.55
CA LEU A 75 -5.06 -9.26 4.44
C LEU A 75 -6.41 -9.81 4.90
N TYR A 76 -7.34 -8.93 5.23
CA TYR A 76 -8.71 -9.29 5.57
C TYR A 76 -9.38 -10.07 4.44
N ARG A 77 -9.34 -9.54 3.22
CA ARG A 77 -9.93 -10.21 2.04
C ARG A 77 -9.28 -11.55 1.76
N ALA A 78 -7.95 -11.63 1.84
CA ALA A 78 -7.22 -12.88 1.64
C ALA A 78 -7.66 -13.95 2.67
N THR A 79 -7.82 -13.56 3.93
CA THR A 79 -8.27 -14.44 5.00
C THR A 79 -9.69 -14.95 4.74
N TYR A 80 -10.62 -14.07 4.40
CA TYR A 80 -12.01 -14.47 4.09
C TYR A 80 -12.11 -15.33 2.84
N ASN A 81 -11.29 -15.07 1.83
CA ASN A 81 -11.24 -15.94 0.64
C ASN A 81 -10.78 -17.34 0.99
N GLN A 82 -9.83 -17.51 1.91
CA GLN A 82 -9.40 -18.81 2.40
C GLN A 82 -10.52 -19.55 3.14
N ILE A 83 -11.24 -18.85 4.00
CA ILE A 83 -12.40 -19.42 4.72
C ILE A 83 -13.45 -19.88 3.71
N GLU A 84 -13.78 -19.06 2.72
CA GLU A 84 -14.74 -19.39 1.67
C GLU A 84 -14.33 -20.66 0.90
N ASN A 85 -13.07 -20.72 0.49
CA ASN A 85 -12.53 -21.88 -0.24
C ASN A 85 -12.61 -23.15 0.58
N ILE A 86 -12.24 -23.12 1.86
CA ILE A 86 -12.33 -24.26 2.76
C ILE A 86 -13.77 -24.74 2.90
N LEU A 87 -14.71 -23.81 3.10
CA LEU A 87 -16.14 -24.16 3.22
C LEU A 87 -16.70 -24.76 1.93
N LYS A 88 -16.28 -24.27 0.78
CA LYS A 88 -16.67 -24.86 -0.52
C LYS A 88 -16.18 -26.30 -0.64
N GLU A 89 -14.96 -26.59 -0.22
CA GLU A 89 -14.40 -27.94 -0.22
C GLU A 89 -15.18 -28.86 0.73
N VAL A 90 -15.47 -28.42 1.96
CA VAL A 90 -16.28 -29.16 2.93
C VAL A 90 -17.65 -29.53 2.34
N ILE A 91 -18.32 -28.59 1.70
CA ILE A 91 -19.64 -28.81 1.10
C ILE A 91 -19.54 -29.76 -0.10
N THR A 92 -18.57 -29.57 -0.97
CA THR A 92 -18.37 -30.39 -2.17
C THR A 92 -18.01 -31.82 -1.83
N GLU A 93 -17.12 -32.01 -0.88
CA GLU A 93 -16.63 -33.35 -0.46
C GLU A 93 -17.54 -34.01 0.56
N GLN A 94 -18.50 -33.31 1.14
CA GLN A 94 -19.34 -33.81 2.24
C GLN A 94 -18.48 -34.35 3.39
N SER A 95 -17.37 -33.68 3.68
CA SER A 95 -16.35 -34.09 4.65
C SER A 95 -15.79 -32.86 5.39
N LEU A 96 -15.44 -33.07 6.66
CA LEU A 96 -14.76 -32.03 7.46
C LEU A 96 -13.22 -32.11 7.30
N GLU A 97 -12.71 -33.07 6.51
CA GLU A 97 -11.29 -33.24 6.31
C GLU A 97 -10.53 -31.99 5.88
N PRO A 98 -11.07 -31.11 5.01
CA PRO A 98 -10.39 -29.87 4.63
C PRO A 98 -10.07 -28.91 5.78
N LEU A 99 -10.65 -29.14 6.98
CA LEU A 99 -10.38 -28.34 8.17
C LEU A 99 -9.11 -28.77 8.92
N PHE A 100 -8.57 -29.94 8.61
CA PHE A 100 -7.45 -30.54 9.30
C PHE A 100 -6.29 -30.84 8.35
#